data_899bb2741180bf3f8b6a49a07e33ccf1
#
_entry.id   899bb2741180bf3f8b6a49a07e33ccf1
#
_cell.length_a   1.000
_cell.length_b   1.000
_cell.length_c   1.000
_cell.angle_alpha   90.00
_cell.angle_beta   90.00
_cell.angle_gamma   90.00
#
_symmetry.space_group_name_H-M   'P 1'
#
loop_
_entity.id
_entity.type
_entity.pdbx_description
1 polymer ?
#
loop_
_entity_poly.entity_id
_entity_poly.type
_entity_poly.pdbx_seq_one_letter_code
_entity_poly.pdbx_strand_id
1 'polypeptide(L)'
;MPQISILVAVYNTAPYLPQCLDSLCGQTLRDIQIICIDDCSTDQSPQILADYAQRDARITLLRTPHNSGQAAARNLGLQMATGEFTTFVDSDDWLAPDALEQALGALAQNPANDCAVMRLIMHYPDDGHEVEHPLHTGGKEALTGEEAFMLSLDNWAIHGVYVVRTTLHKRYPYDASSILYTDDHVTHLHYLNARRVVMCQGRYYYRQNPASTTRACSMRRFACLEADLGKRRAIEAEAAQGHIPHHAAEALRLCETQRWCNMIGSYLFLLDNKAHFTPAERREALQRMARVLPTFNRSLITWRIKLHPFYWPFRSFGLLRAQWWLLHKWRTWRHNR
;
A
#
# COMPACT_ATOMS: atom_id res chain seq x y z
N MET A 1 9.60 28.19 -1.26
CA MET A 1 9.89 26.74 -1.31
C MET A 1 8.56 26.03 -1.32
N PRO A 2 8.38 24.95 -2.06
CA PRO A 2 7.11 24.23 -2.07
C PRO A 2 6.76 23.75 -0.67
N GLN A 3 5.47 23.75 -0.34
CA GLN A 3 4.99 23.25 0.95
C GLN A 3 4.85 21.72 0.91
N ILE A 4 4.38 21.19 -0.24
CA ILE A 4 4.21 19.76 -0.44
C ILE A 4 4.90 19.33 -1.73
N SER A 5 5.70 18.26 -1.67
CA SER A 5 6.19 17.54 -2.86
C SER A 5 5.35 16.28 -3.07
N ILE A 6 4.85 16.10 -4.29
CA ILE A 6 4.00 14.98 -4.68
C ILE A 6 4.80 14.02 -5.55
N LEU A 7 4.85 12.75 -5.18
CA LEU A 7 5.57 11.70 -5.91
C LEU A 7 4.58 10.92 -6.77
N VAL A 8 4.78 10.91 -8.10
CA VAL A 8 3.95 10.18 -9.06
C VAL A 8 4.82 9.19 -9.81
N ALA A 9 4.80 7.92 -9.42
CA ALA A 9 5.46 6.85 -10.16
C ALA A 9 4.57 6.42 -11.33
N VAL A 10 5.12 6.41 -12.54
CA VAL A 10 4.39 6.16 -13.78
C VAL A 10 4.97 4.95 -14.51
N TYR A 11 4.14 3.96 -14.80
CA TYR A 11 4.50 2.83 -15.66
C TYR A 11 3.29 2.33 -16.46
N ASN A 12 3.26 2.63 -17.76
CA ASN A 12 2.21 2.20 -18.70
C ASN A 12 0.79 2.54 -18.22
N THR A 13 0.57 3.81 -17.85
CA THR A 13 -0.73 4.33 -17.36
C THR A 13 -1.30 5.43 -18.26
N ALA A 14 -0.90 5.51 -19.52
CA ALA A 14 -1.33 6.55 -20.47
C ALA A 14 -2.84 6.85 -20.47
N PRO A 15 -3.77 5.87 -20.35
CA PRO A 15 -5.21 6.15 -20.34
C PRO A 15 -5.70 6.94 -19.11
N TYR A 16 -4.99 6.87 -18.00
CA TYR A 16 -5.40 7.45 -16.71
C TYR A 16 -4.59 8.68 -16.33
N LEU A 17 -3.34 8.74 -16.81
CA LEU A 17 -2.36 9.75 -16.44
C LEU A 17 -2.82 11.20 -16.65
N PRO A 18 -3.57 11.58 -17.70
CA PRO A 18 -4.08 12.93 -17.84
C PRO A 18 -4.97 13.37 -16.68
N GLN A 19 -5.90 12.53 -16.22
CA GLN A 19 -6.77 12.87 -15.08
C GLN A 19 -5.96 13.03 -13.78
N CYS A 20 -4.98 12.19 -13.55
CA CYS A 20 -4.07 12.31 -12.42
C CYS A 20 -3.38 13.67 -12.46
N LEU A 21 -2.70 14.02 -13.56
CA LEU A 21 -1.95 15.26 -13.70
C LEU A 21 -2.84 16.50 -13.66
N ASP A 22 -4.01 16.49 -14.30
CA ASP A 22 -5.00 17.57 -14.23
C ASP A 22 -5.40 17.84 -12.79
N SER A 23 -5.63 16.82 -11.99
CA SER A 23 -5.99 16.96 -10.58
C SER A 23 -4.88 17.58 -9.75
N LEU A 24 -3.61 17.29 -10.07
CA LEU A 24 -2.45 17.87 -9.38
C LEU A 24 -2.17 19.31 -9.83
N CYS A 25 -2.22 19.58 -11.13
CA CYS A 25 -2.07 20.93 -11.67
C CYS A 25 -3.20 21.85 -11.22
N GLY A 26 -4.39 21.29 -11.04
CA GLY A 26 -5.61 22.00 -10.61
C GLY A 26 -5.75 22.22 -9.10
N GLN A 27 -4.80 21.79 -8.25
CA GLN A 27 -4.89 21.99 -6.80
C GLN A 27 -4.99 23.46 -6.43
N THR A 28 -5.84 23.78 -5.43
CA THR A 28 -5.99 25.15 -4.86
C THR A 28 -4.70 25.61 -4.17
N LEU A 29 -4.01 24.70 -3.51
CA LEU A 29 -2.66 24.93 -2.99
C LEU A 29 -1.66 25.06 -4.16
N ARG A 30 -1.09 26.25 -4.39
CA ARG A 30 -0.20 26.52 -5.51
C ARG A 30 1.27 26.20 -5.25
N ASP A 31 1.73 26.37 -4.01
CA ASP A 31 3.11 26.12 -3.59
C ASP A 31 3.40 24.63 -3.43
N ILE A 32 3.32 23.89 -4.54
CA ILE A 32 3.57 22.45 -4.62
C ILE A 32 4.67 22.15 -5.64
N GLN A 33 5.35 21.01 -5.44
CA GLN A 33 6.25 20.39 -6.40
C GLN A 33 5.65 19.06 -6.83
N ILE A 34 5.54 18.83 -8.14
CA ILE A 34 5.02 17.59 -8.70
C ILE A 34 6.20 16.84 -9.31
N ILE A 35 6.58 15.70 -8.76
CA ILE A 35 7.72 14.91 -9.21
C ILE A 35 7.16 13.66 -9.87
N CYS A 36 7.21 13.62 -11.21
CA CYS A 36 6.78 12.49 -12.00
C CYS A 36 7.98 11.61 -12.37
N ILE A 37 7.91 10.34 -12.08
CA ILE A 37 9.00 9.38 -12.32
C ILE A 37 8.50 8.34 -13.32
N ASP A 38 8.94 8.42 -14.57
CA ASP A 38 8.69 7.40 -15.59
C ASP A 38 9.58 6.17 -15.32
N ASP A 39 8.96 5.06 -14.93
CA ASP A 39 9.65 3.81 -14.65
C ASP A 39 9.83 2.95 -15.92
N CYS A 40 10.38 3.56 -16.98
CA CYS A 40 10.60 2.95 -18.30
C CYS A 40 9.29 2.50 -19.00
N SER A 41 8.28 3.37 -19.03
CA SER A 41 7.05 3.12 -19.78
C SER A 41 7.31 2.89 -21.26
N THR A 42 6.50 2.03 -21.87
CA THR A 42 6.55 1.64 -23.28
C THR A 42 5.32 2.08 -24.07
N ASP A 43 4.34 2.68 -23.40
CA ASP A 43 3.15 3.30 -23.96
C ASP A 43 3.34 4.82 -24.18
N GLN A 44 2.27 5.58 -24.32
CA GLN A 44 2.30 7.03 -24.51
C GLN A 44 2.57 7.83 -23.22
N SER A 45 2.74 7.20 -22.06
CA SER A 45 2.96 7.90 -20.78
C SER A 45 4.11 8.89 -20.82
N PRO A 46 5.31 8.57 -21.40
CA PRO A 46 6.42 9.53 -21.44
C PRO A 46 6.10 10.81 -22.24
N GLN A 47 5.33 10.68 -23.33
CA GLN A 47 4.93 11.84 -24.14
C GLN A 47 3.93 12.72 -23.35
N ILE A 48 2.93 12.10 -22.70
CA ILE A 48 1.97 12.83 -21.85
C ILE A 48 2.72 13.61 -20.74
N LEU A 49 3.66 12.97 -20.06
CA LEU A 49 4.47 13.62 -19.03
C LEU A 49 5.23 14.83 -19.57
N ALA A 50 5.87 14.70 -20.75
CA ALA A 50 6.60 15.78 -21.39
C ALA A 50 5.69 16.97 -21.73
N ASP A 51 4.49 16.71 -22.26
CA ASP A 51 3.51 17.73 -22.60
C ASP A 51 3.02 18.51 -21.38
N TYR A 52 2.77 17.82 -20.24
CA TYR A 52 2.39 18.48 -18.99
C TYR A 52 3.52 19.27 -18.37
N ALA A 53 4.76 18.77 -18.39
CA ALA A 53 5.92 19.48 -17.87
C ALA A 53 6.24 20.78 -18.65
N GLN A 54 5.89 20.83 -19.95
CA GLN A 54 6.01 22.08 -20.75
C GLN A 54 4.96 23.12 -20.35
N ARG A 55 3.81 22.71 -19.84
CA ARG A 55 2.69 23.60 -19.48
C ARG A 55 2.70 24.04 -18.02
N ASP A 56 3.31 23.26 -17.12
CA ASP A 56 3.34 23.53 -15.68
C ASP A 56 4.77 23.39 -15.13
N ALA A 57 5.39 24.52 -14.81
CA ALA A 57 6.75 24.58 -14.28
C ALA A 57 6.95 23.93 -12.91
N ARG A 58 5.88 23.54 -12.22
CA ARG A 58 5.94 22.81 -10.95
C ARG A 58 6.25 21.33 -11.16
N ILE A 59 6.15 20.82 -12.39
CA ILE A 59 6.41 19.42 -12.74
C ILE A 59 7.89 19.22 -12.99
N THR A 60 8.49 18.30 -12.26
CA THR A 60 9.85 17.77 -12.48
C THR A 60 9.73 16.35 -13.01
N LEU A 61 10.38 16.06 -14.15
CA LEU A 61 10.40 14.73 -14.76
C LEU A 61 11.70 14.01 -14.42
N LEU A 62 11.54 12.76 -13.98
CA LEU A 62 12.63 11.81 -13.79
C LEU A 62 12.33 10.55 -14.59
N ARG A 63 13.36 9.77 -14.89
CA ARG A 63 13.23 8.47 -15.53
C ARG A 63 14.19 7.47 -14.92
N THR A 64 13.70 6.25 -14.65
CA THR A 64 14.56 5.14 -14.22
C THR A 64 15.28 4.51 -15.44
N PRO A 65 16.45 3.90 -15.26
CA PRO A 65 17.19 3.28 -16.38
C PRO A 65 16.50 2.00 -16.91
N HIS A 66 15.65 1.37 -16.13
CA HIS A 66 14.85 0.20 -16.44
C HIS A 66 13.63 0.17 -15.51
N ASN A 67 12.63 -0.67 -15.80
CA ASN A 67 11.51 -0.85 -14.88
C ASN A 67 12.02 -1.41 -13.53
N SER A 68 12.09 -0.53 -12.55
CA SER A 68 12.65 -0.78 -11.21
C SER A 68 11.56 -1.00 -10.15
N GLY A 69 10.30 -0.81 -10.53
CA GLY A 69 9.14 -0.91 -9.64
C GLY A 69 8.83 0.39 -8.90
N GLN A 70 7.59 0.50 -8.45
CA GLN A 70 7.01 1.70 -7.84
C GLN A 70 7.83 2.26 -6.66
N ALA A 71 8.35 1.39 -5.80
CA ALA A 71 9.16 1.80 -4.64
C ALA A 71 10.47 2.48 -5.05
N ALA A 72 11.20 1.88 -5.99
CA ALA A 72 12.46 2.45 -6.47
C ALA A 72 12.21 3.77 -7.20
N ALA A 73 11.16 3.85 -8.02
CA ALA A 73 10.75 5.09 -8.70
C ALA A 73 10.39 6.18 -7.67
N ARG A 74 9.55 5.87 -6.67
CA ARG A 74 9.19 6.84 -5.61
C ARG A 74 10.41 7.28 -4.80
N ASN A 75 11.34 6.38 -4.48
CA ASN A 75 12.59 6.72 -3.78
C ASN A 75 13.48 7.67 -4.59
N LEU A 76 13.56 7.49 -5.92
CA LEU A 76 14.25 8.42 -6.80
C LEU A 76 13.60 9.82 -6.73
N GLY A 77 12.28 9.89 -6.80
CA GLY A 77 11.53 11.13 -6.63
C GLY A 77 11.72 11.77 -5.24
N LEU A 78 11.73 10.96 -4.18
CA LEU A 78 11.89 11.43 -2.81
C LEU A 78 13.24 12.12 -2.56
N GLN A 79 14.29 11.72 -3.26
CA GLN A 79 15.59 12.43 -3.21
C GLN A 79 15.48 13.88 -3.70
N MET A 80 14.61 14.13 -4.70
CA MET A 80 14.38 15.44 -5.30
C MET A 80 13.32 16.28 -4.55
N ALA A 81 12.62 15.67 -3.58
CA ALA A 81 11.60 16.36 -2.82
C ALA A 81 12.19 17.46 -1.92
N THR A 82 11.70 18.70 -2.09
CA THR A 82 12.13 19.90 -1.36
C THR A 82 11.02 20.51 -0.52
N GLY A 83 9.78 20.01 -0.62
CA GLY A 83 8.65 20.45 0.21
C GLY A 83 8.84 20.09 1.67
N GLU A 84 8.23 20.86 2.57
CA GLU A 84 8.20 20.54 4.00
C GLU A 84 7.52 19.19 4.24
N PHE A 85 6.51 18.90 3.45
CA PHE A 85 5.78 17.64 3.46
C PHE A 85 5.88 16.94 2.10
N THR A 86 5.63 15.64 2.11
CA THR A 86 5.54 14.80 0.92
C THR A 86 4.26 13.97 0.94
N THR A 87 3.77 13.64 -0.24
CA THR A 87 2.74 12.63 -0.46
C THR A 87 3.03 11.88 -1.74
N PHE A 88 2.34 10.80 -1.99
CA PHE A 88 2.31 10.15 -3.30
C PHE A 88 0.89 10.16 -3.88
N VAL A 89 0.82 10.09 -5.19
CA VAL A 89 -0.42 9.82 -5.92
C VAL A 89 -0.12 8.77 -6.97
N ASP A 90 -0.92 7.72 -7.03
CA ASP A 90 -0.80 6.71 -8.08
C ASP A 90 -1.24 7.30 -9.41
N SER A 91 -0.54 6.93 -10.48
CA SER A 91 -0.74 7.53 -11.81
C SER A 91 -2.09 7.19 -12.47
N ASP A 92 -2.86 6.28 -11.88
CA ASP A 92 -4.24 5.94 -12.25
C ASP A 92 -5.31 6.50 -11.31
N ASP A 93 -4.90 7.26 -10.26
CA ASP A 93 -5.73 7.90 -9.26
C ASP A 93 -5.74 9.43 -9.38
N TRP A 94 -6.51 10.13 -8.56
CA TRP A 94 -6.56 11.60 -8.56
C TRP A 94 -6.97 12.19 -7.21
N LEU A 95 -6.75 13.49 -7.04
CA LEU A 95 -7.12 14.25 -5.84
C LEU A 95 -8.34 15.16 -6.09
N ALA A 96 -9.10 15.44 -5.02
CA ALA A 96 -10.05 16.57 -5.04
C ALA A 96 -9.28 17.89 -5.20
N PRO A 97 -9.89 18.95 -5.76
CA PRO A 97 -9.19 20.20 -6.04
C PRO A 97 -8.58 20.88 -4.81
N ASP A 98 -9.13 20.69 -3.63
CA ASP A 98 -8.69 21.27 -2.35
C ASP A 98 -7.96 20.28 -1.42
N ALA A 99 -7.67 19.07 -1.90
CA ALA A 99 -7.17 17.99 -1.06
C ALA A 99 -5.86 18.33 -0.32
N LEU A 100 -4.92 18.95 -1.01
CA LEU A 100 -3.63 19.32 -0.42
C LEU A 100 -3.75 20.54 0.52
N GLU A 101 -4.63 21.48 0.23
CA GLU A 101 -4.92 22.60 1.11
C GLU A 101 -5.55 22.13 2.42
N GLN A 102 -6.50 21.19 2.36
CA GLN A 102 -7.11 20.57 3.54
C GLN A 102 -6.08 19.80 4.39
N ALA A 103 -5.20 19.05 3.74
CA ALA A 103 -4.15 18.32 4.44
C ALA A 103 -3.16 19.27 5.13
N LEU A 104 -2.72 20.31 4.42
CA LEU A 104 -1.81 21.31 4.97
C LEU A 104 -2.47 22.09 6.12
N GLY A 105 -3.74 22.46 5.98
CA GLY A 105 -4.51 23.11 7.04
C GLY A 105 -4.58 22.28 8.32
N ALA A 106 -4.79 20.98 8.19
CA ALA A 106 -4.79 20.06 9.34
C ALA A 106 -3.38 19.93 9.96
N LEU A 107 -2.32 19.88 9.15
CA LEU A 107 -0.93 19.84 9.64
C LEU A 107 -0.55 21.12 10.39
N ALA A 108 -1.00 22.28 9.92
CA ALA A 108 -0.69 23.59 10.50
C ALA A 108 -1.35 23.83 11.87
N GLN A 109 -2.42 23.11 12.23
CA GLN A 109 -3.11 23.25 13.50
C GLN A 109 -2.23 22.98 14.73
N ASN A 110 -1.21 22.13 14.57
CA ASN A 110 -0.27 21.82 15.65
C ASN A 110 1.11 21.49 15.07
N PRO A 111 2.20 22.11 15.56
CA PRO A 111 3.57 21.83 15.09
C PRO A 111 4.03 20.37 15.28
N ALA A 112 3.34 19.62 16.15
CA ALA A 112 3.60 18.19 16.33
C ALA A 112 2.90 17.29 15.29
N ASN A 113 2.01 17.83 14.45
CA ASN A 113 1.38 17.07 13.39
C ASN A 113 2.42 16.74 12.30
N ASP A 114 2.76 15.49 12.17
CA ASP A 114 3.76 15.00 11.21
C ASP A 114 3.10 14.26 10.03
N CYS A 115 1.87 13.78 10.20
CA CYS A 115 1.08 13.12 9.16
C CYS A 115 -0.36 13.64 9.15
N ALA A 116 -0.94 13.86 7.96
CA ALA A 116 -2.36 14.12 7.75
C ALA A 116 -2.95 13.05 6.84
N VAL A 117 -3.87 12.26 7.38
CA VAL A 117 -4.56 11.17 6.65
C VAL A 117 -5.72 11.77 5.88
N MET A 118 -5.74 11.57 4.57
CA MET A 118 -6.82 12.03 3.68
C MET A 118 -7.98 11.04 3.69
N ARG A 119 -9.15 11.47 3.25
CA ARG A 119 -10.30 10.58 3.00
C ARG A 119 -10.07 9.80 1.72
N LEU A 120 -10.25 8.49 1.76
CA LEU A 120 -10.09 7.59 0.62
C LEU A 120 -11.46 7.29 0.00
N ILE A 121 -11.64 7.70 -1.24
CA ILE A 121 -12.87 7.50 -2.01
C ILE A 121 -12.62 6.42 -3.07
N MET A 122 -13.27 5.28 -2.93
CA MET A 122 -13.22 4.20 -3.91
C MET A 122 -14.12 4.58 -5.08
N HIS A 123 -13.56 4.79 -6.27
CA HIS A 123 -14.31 5.11 -7.49
C HIS A 123 -14.41 3.89 -8.40
N TYR A 124 -15.62 3.53 -8.79
CA TYR A 124 -15.92 2.40 -9.65
C TYR A 124 -16.21 2.87 -11.07
N PRO A 125 -15.32 2.64 -12.06
CA PRO A 125 -15.46 3.17 -13.41
C PRO A 125 -16.70 2.67 -14.17
N ASP A 126 -17.21 1.49 -13.85
CA ASP A 126 -18.28 0.81 -14.60
C ASP A 126 -19.61 1.58 -14.54
N ASP A 127 -19.93 2.22 -13.42
CA ASP A 127 -21.17 2.98 -13.19
C ASP A 127 -20.93 4.35 -12.54
N GLY A 128 -19.66 4.69 -12.27
CA GLY A 128 -19.25 5.96 -11.68
C GLY A 128 -19.61 6.13 -10.21
N HIS A 129 -20.10 5.07 -9.52
CA HIS A 129 -20.39 5.20 -8.10
C HIS A 129 -19.13 5.34 -7.26
N GLU A 130 -19.27 6.01 -6.13
CA GLU A 130 -18.18 6.28 -5.19
C GLU A 130 -18.53 5.78 -3.80
N VAL A 131 -17.57 5.16 -3.13
CA VAL A 131 -17.74 4.68 -1.76
C VAL A 131 -16.56 5.16 -0.92
N GLU A 132 -16.84 5.89 0.15
CA GLU A 132 -15.79 6.28 1.08
C GLU A 132 -15.33 5.08 1.90
N HIS A 133 -14.01 4.86 1.94
CA HIS A 133 -13.41 3.88 2.86
C HIS A 133 -13.44 4.47 4.29
N PRO A 134 -14.16 3.87 5.24
CA PRO A 134 -14.31 4.44 6.56
C PRO A 134 -13.00 4.44 7.34
N LEU A 135 -12.73 5.53 8.07
CA LEU A 135 -11.66 5.58 9.07
C LEU A 135 -12.22 5.17 10.43
N HIS A 136 -11.62 4.17 11.05
CA HIS A 136 -12.04 3.63 12.35
C HIS A 136 -11.14 4.14 13.48
N THR A 137 -11.14 5.44 13.74
CA THR A 137 -10.31 6.11 14.76
C THR A 137 -10.95 6.19 16.15
N GLY A 138 -12.14 5.58 16.32
CA GLY A 138 -12.93 5.75 17.55
C GLY A 138 -13.45 7.18 17.76
N GLY A 139 -13.62 7.95 16.67
CA GLY A 139 -14.05 9.35 16.72
C GLY A 139 -12.93 10.34 17.04
N LYS A 140 -11.67 9.90 17.13
CA LYS A 140 -10.52 10.78 17.34
C LYS A 140 -10.13 11.47 16.03
N GLU A 141 -9.97 12.79 16.07
CA GLU A 141 -9.46 13.60 14.96
C GLU A 141 -7.92 13.58 14.89
N ALA A 142 -7.26 13.18 15.97
CA ALA A 142 -5.81 13.06 16.04
C ALA A 142 -5.40 11.90 16.95
N LEU A 143 -4.32 11.24 16.57
CA LEU A 143 -3.75 10.06 17.20
C LEU A 143 -2.28 10.31 17.54
N THR A 144 -1.75 9.65 18.55
CA THR A 144 -0.30 9.48 18.71
C THR A 144 0.23 8.57 17.58
N GLY A 145 1.55 8.59 17.34
CA GLY A 145 2.15 7.73 16.33
C GLY A 145 1.89 6.25 16.60
N GLU A 146 2.04 5.80 17.85
CA GLU A 146 1.79 4.40 18.23
C GLU A 146 0.32 3.99 18.05
N GLU A 147 -0.65 4.86 18.40
CA GLU A 147 -2.07 4.60 18.16
C GLU A 147 -2.37 4.44 16.65
N ALA A 148 -1.85 5.37 15.83
CA ALA A 148 -2.03 5.31 14.38
C ALA A 148 -1.38 4.06 13.77
N PHE A 149 -0.19 3.69 14.22
CA PHE A 149 0.50 2.47 13.84
C PHE A 149 -0.35 1.22 14.16
N MET A 150 -0.87 1.12 15.38
CA MET A 150 -1.69 -0.03 15.78
C MET A 150 -2.97 -0.15 14.95
N LEU A 151 -3.65 0.97 14.68
CA LEU A 151 -4.84 0.99 13.82
C LEU A 151 -4.53 0.64 12.36
N SER A 152 -3.34 1.00 11.86
CA SER A 152 -2.93 0.63 10.50
C SER A 152 -2.64 -0.87 10.36
N LEU A 153 -2.23 -1.54 11.44
CA LEU A 153 -2.04 -2.99 11.47
C LEU A 153 -3.36 -3.77 11.59
N ASP A 154 -4.41 -3.17 12.17
CA ASP A 154 -5.69 -3.82 12.40
C ASP A 154 -6.65 -3.60 11.22
N ASN A 155 -6.55 -4.46 10.21
CA ASN A 155 -7.42 -4.47 9.02
C ASN A 155 -7.56 -3.10 8.32
N TRP A 156 -6.49 -2.29 8.33
CA TRP A 156 -6.51 -0.95 7.76
C TRP A 156 -7.60 -0.04 8.33
N ALA A 157 -7.83 -0.11 9.66
CA ALA A 157 -8.71 0.82 10.36
C ALA A 157 -8.33 2.30 10.07
N ILE A 158 -7.06 2.53 9.74
CA ILE A 158 -6.55 3.75 9.11
C ILE A 158 -5.63 3.36 7.96
N HIS A 159 -5.90 3.89 6.78
CA HIS A 159 -5.23 3.50 5.52
C HIS A 159 -3.97 4.32 5.22
N GLY A 160 -3.25 3.95 4.15
CA GLY A 160 -1.95 4.52 3.76
C GLY A 160 -2.00 5.71 2.79
N VAL A 161 -3.09 6.47 2.75
CA VAL A 161 -3.19 7.69 1.92
C VAL A 161 -3.08 8.92 2.82
N TYR A 162 -1.94 9.58 2.78
CA TYR A 162 -1.61 10.67 3.72
C TYR A 162 -0.56 11.63 3.15
N VAL A 163 -0.46 12.79 3.76
CA VAL A 163 0.65 13.74 3.61
C VAL A 163 1.54 13.62 4.86
N VAL A 164 2.85 13.48 4.67
CA VAL A 164 3.81 13.23 5.76
C VAL A 164 4.96 14.23 5.73
N ARG A 165 5.54 14.54 6.89
CA ARG A 165 6.75 15.38 7.00
C ARG A 165 7.89 14.76 6.19
N THR A 166 8.49 15.52 5.30
CA THR A 166 9.54 15.06 4.36
C THR A 166 10.75 14.46 5.07
N THR A 167 11.15 15.00 6.22
CA THR A 167 12.25 14.46 7.01
C THR A 167 11.94 13.07 7.55
N LEU A 168 10.69 12.80 7.93
CA LEU A 168 10.23 11.48 8.35
C LEU A 168 10.19 10.51 7.17
N HIS A 169 9.65 10.95 6.02
CA HIS A 169 9.63 10.14 4.80
C HIS A 169 11.03 9.77 4.31
N LYS A 170 11.99 10.72 4.33
CA LYS A 170 13.39 10.45 3.97
C LYS A 170 14.11 9.52 4.94
N ARG A 171 13.72 9.53 6.22
CA ARG A 171 14.26 8.60 7.23
C ARG A 171 13.77 7.17 7.03
N TYR A 172 12.54 7.00 6.58
CA TYR A 172 11.89 5.73 6.30
C TYR A 172 11.40 5.69 4.85
N PRO A 173 12.31 5.50 3.87
CA PRO A 173 11.95 5.44 2.46
C PRO A 173 11.23 4.12 2.13
N TYR A 174 10.69 4.01 0.91
CA TYR A 174 10.04 2.79 0.43
C TYR A 174 11.03 1.61 0.39
N ASP A 175 10.58 0.44 0.80
CA ASP A 175 11.38 -0.79 0.67
C ASP A 175 11.42 -1.27 -0.79
N ALA A 176 12.49 -0.94 -1.49
CA ALA A 176 12.70 -1.33 -2.89
C ALA A 176 13.14 -2.80 -3.06
N SER A 177 13.27 -3.58 -1.98
CA SER A 177 13.56 -5.03 -2.05
C SER A 177 12.33 -5.83 -2.50
N SER A 178 11.12 -5.27 -2.39
CA SER A 178 9.87 -5.82 -2.90
C SER A 178 9.37 -5.02 -4.11
N ILE A 179 8.81 -5.73 -5.10
CA ILE A 179 8.23 -5.10 -6.30
C ILE A 179 6.85 -4.48 -6.00
N LEU A 180 6.12 -5.01 -5.01
CA LEU A 180 4.76 -4.64 -4.66
C LEU A 180 4.58 -4.56 -3.14
N TYR A 181 3.51 -3.88 -2.71
CA TYR A 181 3.12 -3.74 -1.29
C TYR A 181 4.14 -2.98 -0.43
N THR A 182 4.92 -2.11 -1.05
CA THR A 182 5.98 -1.34 -0.38
C THR A 182 5.45 -0.10 0.32
N ASP A 183 4.34 0.43 -0.15
CA ASP A 183 3.54 1.48 0.48
C ASP A 183 2.95 1.03 1.83
N ASP A 184 2.49 -0.22 1.91
CA ASP A 184 2.02 -0.85 3.14
C ASP A 184 3.10 -0.81 4.24
N HIS A 185 4.32 -1.23 3.90
CA HIS A 185 5.44 -1.26 4.83
C HIS A 185 5.80 0.14 5.34
N VAL A 186 5.96 1.10 4.44
CA VAL A 186 6.40 2.45 4.81
C VAL A 186 5.35 3.21 5.60
N THR A 187 4.06 2.98 5.32
CA THR A 187 2.95 3.59 6.05
C THR A 187 3.00 3.29 7.54
N HIS A 188 3.21 2.01 7.91
CA HIS A 188 3.32 1.61 9.30
C HIS A 188 4.49 2.31 10.01
N LEU A 189 5.66 2.43 9.35
CA LEU A 189 6.83 3.10 9.92
C LEU A 189 6.64 4.61 10.04
N HIS A 190 5.99 5.24 9.06
CA HIS A 190 5.68 6.66 9.14
C HIS A 190 4.73 6.97 10.30
N TYR A 191 3.65 6.18 10.45
CA TYR A 191 2.74 6.38 11.57
C TYR A 191 3.44 6.16 12.91
N LEU A 192 4.15 5.04 13.08
CA LEU A 192 4.86 4.72 14.31
C LEU A 192 5.79 5.86 14.77
N ASN A 193 6.51 6.45 13.82
CA ASN A 193 7.54 7.43 14.11
C ASN A 193 7.06 8.89 13.97
N ALA A 194 5.78 9.10 13.67
CA ALA A 194 5.14 10.42 13.74
C ALA A 194 4.87 10.80 15.19
N ARG A 195 5.12 12.04 15.56
CA ARG A 195 4.74 12.57 16.87
C ARG A 195 3.22 12.60 17.03
N ARG A 196 2.52 12.97 15.95
CA ARG A 196 1.07 13.04 15.89
C ARG A 196 0.58 12.83 14.45
N VAL A 197 -0.51 12.08 14.31
CA VAL A 197 -1.21 11.77 13.06
C VAL A 197 -2.62 12.36 13.16
N VAL A 198 -3.00 13.23 12.21
CA VAL A 198 -4.31 13.89 12.19
C VAL A 198 -5.13 13.40 11.01
N MET A 199 -6.46 13.42 11.15
CA MET A 199 -7.38 13.20 10.05
C MET A 199 -7.68 14.53 9.35
N CYS A 200 -7.75 14.55 8.01
CA CYS A 200 -8.12 15.76 7.27
C CYS A 200 -9.31 15.52 6.33
N GLN A 201 -9.86 16.59 5.77
CA GLN A 201 -11.00 16.51 4.86
C GLN A 201 -10.61 16.37 3.39
N GLY A 202 -9.30 16.43 3.07
CA GLY A 202 -8.77 16.21 1.73
C GLY A 202 -9.18 14.83 1.19
N ARG A 203 -9.66 14.77 -0.05
CA ARG A 203 -10.12 13.52 -0.65
C ARG A 203 -9.14 13.02 -1.70
N TYR A 204 -8.79 11.74 -1.59
CA TYR A 204 -8.05 10.97 -2.57
C TYR A 204 -9.00 9.97 -3.23
N TYR A 205 -9.08 9.99 -4.55
CA TYR A 205 -9.91 9.08 -5.32
C TYR A 205 -9.09 7.90 -5.83
N TYR A 206 -9.43 6.73 -5.33
CA TYR A 206 -8.80 5.46 -5.72
C TYR A 206 -9.65 4.77 -6.79
N ARG A 207 -9.11 4.68 -7.99
CA ARG A 207 -9.78 4.04 -9.12
C ARG A 207 -9.81 2.52 -8.95
N GLN A 208 -10.99 1.93 -8.97
CA GLN A 208 -11.19 0.50 -8.93
C GLN A 208 -10.93 -0.12 -10.31
N ASN A 209 -9.66 -0.08 -10.76
CA ASN A 209 -9.23 -0.61 -12.06
C ASN A 209 -9.17 -2.14 -12.02
N PRO A 210 -9.96 -2.88 -12.87
CA PRO A 210 -9.87 -4.34 -12.95
C PRO A 210 -8.49 -4.85 -13.38
N ALA A 211 -7.75 -4.05 -14.16
CA ALA A 211 -6.39 -4.37 -14.63
C ALA A 211 -5.29 -4.00 -13.63
N SER A 212 -5.65 -3.48 -12.44
CA SER A 212 -4.66 -3.12 -11.41
C SER A 212 -3.81 -4.32 -11.00
N THR A 213 -2.57 -4.06 -10.64
CA THR A 213 -1.58 -5.09 -10.26
C THR A 213 -2.05 -5.96 -9.08
N THR A 214 -2.84 -5.41 -8.17
CA THR A 214 -3.39 -6.11 -7.01
C THR A 214 -4.57 -7.01 -7.36
N ARG A 215 -5.30 -6.73 -8.43
CA ARG A 215 -6.46 -7.51 -8.91
C ARG A 215 -6.10 -8.49 -10.01
N ALA A 216 -5.09 -8.19 -10.81
CA ALA A 216 -4.66 -9.06 -11.91
C ALA A 216 -4.28 -10.45 -11.41
N CYS A 217 -4.72 -11.48 -12.15
CA CYS A 217 -4.30 -12.87 -11.91
C CYS A 217 -2.88 -13.06 -12.46
N SER A 218 -1.86 -12.70 -11.66
CA SER A 218 -0.46 -12.75 -12.06
C SER A 218 0.45 -13.23 -10.93
N MET A 219 1.67 -13.67 -11.30
CA MET A 219 2.72 -14.07 -10.35
C MET A 219 3.16 -12.92 -9.42
N ARG A 220 2.96 -11.67 -9.81
CA ARG A 220 3.28 -10.49 -8.98
C ARG A 220 2.52 -10.48 -7.66
N ARG A 221 1.31 -11.03 -7.63
CA ARG A 221 0.49 -11.12 -6.41
C ARG A 221 1.20 -11.84 -5.25
N PHE A 222 2.06 -12.81 -5.56
CA PHE A 222 2.81 -13.57 -4.54
C PHE A 222 3.96 -12.78 -3.91
N ALA A 223 4.28 -11.58 -4.41
CA ALA A 223 5.27 -10.71 -3.78
C ALA A 223 4.85 -10.21 -2.39
N CYS A 224 3.54 -10.27 -2.06
CA CYS A 224 3.06 -9.96 -0.70
C CYS A 224 3.74 -10.82 0.38
N LEU A 225 4.15 -12.04 0.05
CA LEU A 225 4.75 -12.96 1.02
C LEU A 225 6.11 -12.45 1.52
N GLU A 226 6.93 -11.93 0.61
CA GLU A 226 8.22 -11.33 0.92
C GLU A 226 8.06 -9.95 1.57
N ALA A 227 7.13 -9.12 1.05
CA ALA A 227 6.82 -7.80 1.62
C ALA A 227 6.34 -7.92 3.08
N ASP A 228 5.45 -8.86 3.38
CA ASP A 228 4.99 -9.13 4.75
C ASP A 228 6.11 -9.59 5.68
N LEU A 229 7.08 -10.36 5.17
CA LEU A 229 8.25 -10.75 5.95
C LEU A 229 9.15 -9.55 6.24
N GLY A 230 9.34 -8.66 5.27
CA GLY A 230 10.06 -7.40 5.43
C GLY A 230 9.41 -6.52 6.49
N LYS A 231 8.10 -6.31 6.39
CA LYS A 231 7.28 -5.57 7.37
C LYS A 231 7.46 -6.13 8.78
N ARG A 232 7.34 -7.43 8.97
CA ARG A 232 7.53 -8.06 10.27
C ARG A 232 8.91 -7.78 10.87
N ARG A 233 9.97 -7.91 10.06
CA ARG A 233 11.35 -7.63 10.50
C ARG A 233 11.54 -6.17 10.91
N ALA A 234 10.93 -5.23 10.18
CA ALA A 234 10.97 -3.82 10.53
C ALA A 234 10.27 -3.57 11.87
N ILE A 235 9.08 -4.13 12.11
CA ILE A 235 8.37 -4.03 13.37
C ILE A 235 9.18 -4.64 14.53
N GLU A 236 9.85 -5.78 14.32
CA GLU A 236 10.74 -6.37 15.31
C GLU A 236 11.91 -5.45 15.67
N ALA A 237 12.51 -4.81 14.65
CA ALA A 237 13.61 -3.87 14.86
C ALA A 237 13.16 -2.63 15.65
N GLU A 238 12.01 -2.04 15.31
CA GLU A 238 11.44 -0.90 16.03
C GLU A 238 11.07 -1.28 17.48
N ALA A 239 10.50 -2.45 17.70
CA ALA A 239 10.19 -2.95 19.04
C ALA A 239 11.45 -3.17 19.88
N ALA A 240 12.52 -3.72 19.29
CA ALA A 240 13.80 -3.94 19.96
C ALA A 240 14.51 -2.63 20.35
N GLN A 241 14.25 -1.54 19.62
CA GLN A 241 14.75 -0.19 19.92
C GLN A 241 13.87 0.55 20.93
N GLY A 242 12.76 -0.05 21.38
CA GLY A 242 11.82 0.58 22.33
C GLY A 242 10.90 1.63 21.71
N HIS A 243 10.81 1.70 20.38
CA HIS A 243 9.94 2.64 19.68
C HIS A 243 8.45 2.26 19.72
N ILE A 244 8.13 1.05 20.21
CA ILE A 244 6.75 0.57 20.45
C ILE A 244 6.62 0.28 21.95
N PRO A 245 6.55 1.30 22.82
CA PRO A 245 6.70 1.10 24.26
C PRO A 245 5.53 0.34 24.91
N HIS A 246 4.31 0.45 24.37
CA HIS A 246 3.11 -0.09 25.02
C HIS A 246 2.55 -1.33 24.32
N HIS A 247 2.70 -1.45 22.99
CA HIS A 247 1.97 -2.44 22.17
C HIS A 247 2.86 -3.39 21.37
N ALA A 248 4.17 -3.48 21.67
CA ALA A 248 5.12 -4.29 20.87
C ALA A 248 4.66 -5.75 20.68
N ALA A 249 4.24 -6.41 21.75
CA ALA A 249 3.78 -7.81 21.69
C ALA A 249 2.50 -7.96 20.87
N GLU A 250 1.59 -6.98 20.95
CA GLU A 250 0.35 -6.98 20.17
C GLU A 250 0.61 -6.68 18.70
N ALA A 251 1.44 -5.70 18.39
CA ALA A 251 1.86 -5.37 17.00
C ALA A 251 2.47 -6.58 16.29
N LEU A 252 3.40 -7.27 16.96
CA LEU A 252 4.02 -8.49 16.41
C LEU A 252 2.98 -9.59 16.21
N ARG A 253 2.01 -9.73 17.09
CA ARG A 253 0.94 -10.71 16.98
C ARG A 253 -0.02 -10.41 15.84
N LEU A 254 -0.43 -9.14 15.66
CA LEU A 254 -1.27 -8.70 14.55
C LEU A 254 -0.54 -8.93 13.21
N CYS A 255 0.70 -8.47 13.11
CA CYS A 255 1.51 -8.64 11.91
C CYS A 255 1.68 -10.12 11.54
N GLU A 256 2.02 -10.99 12.51
CA GLU A 256 2.21 -12.41 12.25
C GLU A 256 0.91 -13.13 11.87
N THR A 257 -0.21 -12.71 12.48
CA THR A 257 -1.54 -13.21 12.14
C THR A 257 -1.91 -12.83 10.71
N GLN A 258 -1.69 -11.58 10.31
CA GLN A 258 -1.96 -11.10 8.95
C GLN A 258 -1.10 -11.84 7.92
N ARG A 259 0.21 -12.00 8.19
CA ARG A 259 1.12 -12.78 7.35
C ARG A 259 0.59 -14.21 7.12
N TRP A 260 0.10 -14.85 8.17
CA TRP A 260 -0.48 -16.19 8.07
C TRP A 260 -1.72 -16.20 7.20
N CYS A 261 -2.63 -15.25 7.37
CA CYS A 261 -3.82 -15.10 6.53
C CYS A 261 -3.45 -14.87 5.05
N ASN A 262 -2.47 -14.02 4.78
CA ASN A 262 -1.99 -13.74 3.43
C ASN A 262 -1.35 -14.98 2.79
N MET A 263 -0.61 -15.79 3.55
CA MET A 263 -0.06 -17.06 3.08
C MET A 263 -1.18 -18.03 2.67
N ILE A 264 -2.20 -18.21 3.53
CA ILE A 264 -3.36 -19.07 3.21
C ILE A 264 -4.10 -18.51 1.99
N GLY A 265 -4.39 -17.22 1.97
CA GLY A 265 -5.07 -16.54 0.86
C GLY A 265 -4.32 -16.71 -0.46
N SER A 266 -3.00 -16.57 -0.45
CA SER A 266 -2.15 -16.80 -1.63
C SER A 266 -2.20 -18.25 -2.13
N TYR A 267 -2.20 -19.21 -1.22
CA TYR A 267 -2.33 -20.62 -1.59
C TYR A 267 -3.70 -20.93 -2.19
N LEU A 268 -4.79 -20.47 -1.57
CA LEU A 268 -6.15 -20.66 -2.08
C LEU A 268 -6.33 -19.96 -3.43
N PHE A 269 -5.80 -18.75 -3.58
CA PHE A 269 -5.80 -18.03 -4.86
C PHE A 269 -5.11 -18.83 -5.98
N LEU A 270 -3.94 -19.43 -5.68
CA LEU A 270 -3.23 -20.29 -6.64
C LEU A 270 -4.07 -21.50 -7.06
N LEU A 271 -4.81 -22.11 -6.13
CA LEU A 271 -5.66 -23.27 -6.41
C LEU A 271 -6.90 -22.88 -7.24
N ASP A 272 -7.57 -21.80 -6.85
CA ASP A 272 -8.79 -21.32 -7.53
C ASP A 272 -8.49 -20.84 -8.96
N ASN A 273 -7.31 -20.26 -9.18
CA ASN A 273 -6.87 -19.73 -10.48
C ASN A 273 -5.87 -20.64 -11.21
N LYS A 274 -5.85 -21.91 -10.88
CA LYS A 274 -4.89 -22.90 -11.40
C LYS A 274 -4.76 -22.90 -12.94
N ALA A 275 -5.85 -22.65 -13.67
CA ALA A 275 -5.88 -22.63 -15.11
C ALA A 275 -5.13 -21.43 -15.74
N HIS A 276 -5.00 -20.33 -14.99
CA HIS A 276 -4.31 -19.11 -15.45
C HIS A 276 -2.78 -19.17 -15.31
N PHE A 277 -2.26 -20.15 -14.54
CA PHE A 277 -0.84 -20.28 -14.28
C PHE A 277 -0.25 -21.50 -15.00
N THR A 278 0.89 -21.31 -15.64
CA THR A 278 1.69 -22.40 -16.21
C THR A 278 2.20 -23.36 -15.13
N PRO A 279 2.57 -24.60 -15.46
CA PRO A 279 3.20 -25.51 -14.50
C PRO A 279 4.47 -24.96 -13.83
N ALA A 280 5.25 -24.12 -14.55
CA ALA A 280 6.44 -23.46 -14.01
C ALA A 280 6.08 -22.40 -12.97
N GLU A 281 5.15 -21.50 -13.28
CA GLU A 281 4.68 -20.47 -12.36
C GLU A 281 4.05 -21.07 -11.10
N ARG A 282 3.27 -22.13 -11.23
CA ARG A 282 2.72 -22.84 -10.06
C ARG A 282 3.81 -23.41 -9.15
N ARG A 283 4.88 -23.97 -9.73
CA ARG A 283 6.04 -24.43 -8.94
C ARG A 283 6.76 -23.30 -8.26
N GLU A 284 6.97 -22.18 -8.97
CA GLU A 284 7.58 -20.98 -8.40
C GLU A 284 6.78 -20.42 -7.23
N ALA A 285 5.46 -20.24 -7.37
CA ALA A 285 4.59 -19.79 -6.29
C ALA A 285 4.67 -20.70 -5.06
N LEU A 286 4.62 -22.01 -5.24
CA LEU A 286 4.78 -22.98 -4.15
C LEU A 286 6.16 -22.93 -3.52
N GLN A 287 7.22 -22.71 -4.29
CA GLN A 287 8.59 -22.55 -3.76
C GLN A 287 8.72 -21.27 -2.93
N ARG A 288 8.11 -20.15 -3.36
CA ARG A 288 8.06 -18.91 -2.56
C ARG A 288 7.35 -19.16 -1.22
N MET A 289 6.20 -19.79 -1.23
CA MET A 289 5.47 -20.16 0.01
C MET A 289 6.31 -21.08 0.91
N ALA A 290 6.96 -22.10 0.33
CA ALA A 290 7.80 -23.04 1.08
C ALA A 290 9.00 -22.36 1.76
N ARG A 291 9.58 -21.31 1.13
CA ARG A 291 10.67 -20.52 1.72
C ARG A 291 10.19 -19.64 2.88
N VAL A 292 8.98 -19.08 2.77
CA VAL A 292 8.44 -18.19 3.80
C VAL A 292 7.82 -18.96 4.97
N LEU A 293 7.25 -20.13 4.73
CA LEU A 293 6.55 -20.94 5.75
C LEU A 293 7.38 -21.22 7.04
N PRO A 294 8.67 -21.55 6.99
CA PRO A 294 9.49 -21.76 8.20
C PRO A 294 9.73 -20.48 9.01
N THR A 295 9.54 -19.31 8.43
CA THR A 295 9.79 -18.01 9.10
C THR A 295 8.67 -17.60 10.05
N PHE A 296 7.55 -18.33 10.08
CA PHE A 296 6.42 -17.99 10.96
C PHE A 296 6.71 -18.35 12.42
N ASN A 297 6.50 -17.37 13.29
CA ASN A 297 6.41 -17.62 14.72
C ASN A 297 4.97 -17.97 15.11
N ARG A 298 4.67 -19.26 15.13
CA ARG A 298 3.30 -19.76 15.38
C ARG A 298 2.76 -19.41 16.78
N SER A 299 3.62 -19.10 17.74
CA SER A 299 3.19 -18.68 19.09
C SER A 299 2.46 -17.34 19.05
N LEU A 300 2.84 -16.46 18.11
CA LEU A 300 2.25 -15.13 17.92
C LEU A 300 0.91 -15.15 17.17
N ILE A 301 0.60 -16.21 16.43
CA ILE A 301 -0.67 -16.29 15.69
C ILE A 301 -1.83 -16.37 16.68
N THR A 302 -2.87 -15.56 16.49
CA THR A 302 -4.01 -15.48 17.42
C THR A 302 -4.75 -16.82 17.50
N TRP A 303 -5.33 -17.13 18.68
CA TRP A 303 -6.03 -18.38 18.92
C TRP A 303 -7.26 -18.55 17.99
N ARG A 304 -7.96 -17.46 17.62
CA ARG A 304 -9.08 -17.49 16.67
C ARG A 304 -8.67 -18.06 15.32
N ILE A 305 -7.51 -17.68 14.81
CA ILE A 305 -6.97 -18.25 13.56
C ILE A 305 -6.58 -19.71 13.75
N LYS A 306 -6.03 -20.07 14.92
CA LYS A 306 -5.67 -21.48 15.23
C LYS A 306 -6.88 -22.42 15.26
N LEU A 307 -8.07 -21.90 15.55
CA LEU A 307 -9.33 -22.64 15.46
C LEU A 307 -9.88 -22.71 14.03
N HIS A 308 -9.37 -21.90 13.10
CA HIS A 308 -9.86 -21.91 11.74
C HIS A 308 -9.52 -23.24 11.03
N PRO A 309 -10.46 -23.82 10.24
CA PRO A 309 -10.26 -25.12 9.58
C PRO A 309 -9.00 -25.20 8.71
N PHE A 310 -8.54 -24.08 8.15
CA PHE A 310 -7.32 -24.03 7.32
C PHE A 310 -6.01 -23.90 8.10
N TYR A 311 -6.04 -23.69 9.42
CA TYR A 311 -4.81 -23.54 10.20
C TYR A 311 -4.04 -24.87 10.34
N TRP A 312 -4.72 -25.93 10.69
CA TRP A 312 -4.10 -27.23 11.01
C TRP A 312 -3.49 -27.94 9.79
N PRO A 313 -4.18 -28.00 8.63
CA PRO A 313 -3.62 -28.59 7.42
C PRO A 313 -2.42 -27.84 6.87
N PHE A 314 -2.23 -26.56 7.23
CA PHE A 314 -1.13 -25.73 6.72
C PHE A 314 0.25 -26.12 7.25
N ARG A 315 0.35 -27.19 8.05
CA ARG A 315 1.64 -27.82 8.39
C ARG A 315 2.28 -28.53 7.20
N SER A 316 1.49 -28.94 6.22
CA SER A 316 1.95 -29.46 4.94
C SER A 316 0.99 -29.06 3.82
N PHE A 317 1.57 -28.69 2.67
CA PHE A 317 0.76 -28.37 1.48
C PHE A 317 -0.10 -29.56 1.00
N GLY A 318 0.27 -30.80 1.29
CA GLY A 318 -0.50 -31.99 0.98
C GLY A 318 -1.82 -32.04 1.75
N LEU A 319 -1.79 -31.79 3.06
CA LEU A 319 -2.98 -31.76 3.91
C LEU A 319 -3.91 -30.60 3.52
N LEU A 320 -3.35 -29.44 3.21
CA LEU A 320 -4.14 -28.29 2.78
C LEU A 320 -4.83 -28.55 1.43
N ARG A 321 -4.15 -29.22 0.48
CA ARG A 321 -4.73 -29.67 -0.79
C ARG A 321 -5.91 -30.63 -0.59
N ALA A 322 -5.77 -31.61 0.29
CA ALA A 322 -6.83 -32.57 0.60
C ALA A 322 -8.05 -31.85 1.21
N GLN A 323 -7.84 -30.93 2.14
CA GLN A 323 -8.91 -30.14 2.75
C GLN A 323 -9.61 -29.25 1.73
N TRP A 324 -8.84 -28.53 0.87
CA TRP A 324 -9.42 -27.69 -0.18
C TRP A 324 -10.25 -28.50 -1.16
N TRP A 325 -9.76 -29.68 -1.58
CA TRP A 325 -10.49 -30.58 -2.47
C TRP A 325 -11.82 -31.04 -1.86
N LEU A 326 -11.84 -31.40 -0.56
CA LEU A 326 -13.06 -31.77 0.16
C LEU A 326 -14.05 -30.61 0.22
N LEU A 327 -13.58 -29.40 0.55
CA LEU A 327 -14.42 -28.21 0.62
C LEU A 327 -14.97 -27.80 -0.75
N HIS A 328 -14.16 -27.90 -1.80
CA HIS A 328 -14.59 -27.61 -3.16
C HIS A 328 -15.67 -28.60 -3.63
N LYS A 329 -15.49 -29.90 -3.40
CA LYS A 329 -16.54 -30.91 -3.68
C LYS A 329 -17.82 -30.67 -2.88
N TRP A 330 -17.70 -30.28 -1.61
CA TRP A 330 -18.86 -29.98 -0.77
C TRP A 330 -19.61 -28.73 -1.28
N ARG A 331 -18.92 -27.67 -1.68
CA ARG A 331 -19.53 -26.47 -2.27
C ARG A 331 -20.23 -26.76 -3.59
N THR A 332 -19.59 -27.49 -4.50
CA THR A 332 -20.20 -27.87 -5.78
C THR A 332 -21.41 -28.78 -5.61
N TRP A 333 -21.39 -29.70 -4.64
CA TRP A 333 -22.51 -30.52 -4.30
C TRP A 333 -23.70 -29.72 -3.73
N ARG A 334 -23.41 -28.68 -2.91
CA ARG A 334 -24.44 -27.79 -2.32
C ARG A 334 -25.06 -26.83 -3.34
N HIS A 335 -24.35 -26.45 -4.38
CA HIS A 335 -24.89 -25.61 -5.45
C HIS A 335 -25.71 -26.41 -6.49
N ASN A 336 -25.53 -27.71 -6.56
CA ASN A 336 -26.25 -28.57 -7.48
C ASN A 336 -27.51 -29.22 -6.82
N ARG A 337 -27.90 -28.78 -5.64
CA ARG A 337 -29.17 -29.03 -4.97
C ARG A 337 -29.96 -27.74 -4.81
#